data_c2e26badf9ac9b5f6d8c6019a33095e8
#
_entry.id   c2e26badf9ac9b5f6d8c6019a33095e8
#
_cell.length_a   1.000
_cell.length_b   1.000
_cell.length_c   1.000
_cell.angle_alpha   90.00
_cell.angle_beta   90.00
_cell.angle_gamma   90.00
#
_symmetry.space_group_name_H-M   'P 1'
#
loop_
_entity.id
_entity.type
_entity.pdbx_description
1 polymer ?
#
loop_
_entity_poly.entity_id
_entity_poly.type
_entity_poly.pdbx_seq_one_letter_code
_entity_poly.pdbx_strand_id
1 'polypeptide(L)'
;MKRTYIFIACLISWMTISTDASENYPQIEIVTTSGTIVVELDRNRAPKTVENFLNYVESGVYIGTIFHRVIPGFVIQTGGYDVNLDEIDTLPEIINESGNGLKNQRMSLGMARTNEPHSASSQFYINLNDNFSLDPMPTRWGYAVFGDVIDGFSVVDDIASNATQSTKGFQDVPLAPIIILEVKRID
;
A
#
# COMPACT_ATOMS: atom_id res chain seq x y z
N MET A 1 45.22 -14.08 -57.15
CA MET A 1 44.78 -14.53 -55.85
C MET A 1 43.96 -13.40 -55.18
N LYS A 2 42.63 -13.51 -55.16
CA LYS A 2 41.72 -12.52 -54.54
C LYS A 2 41.41 -13.02 -53.13
N ARG A 3 41.78 -12.26 -52.10
CA ARG A 3 41.42 -12.55 -50.70
C ARG A 3 40.05 -11.91 -50.39
N THR A 4 39.07 -12.76 -50.12
CA THR A 4 37.74 -12.35 -49.67
C THR A 4 37.78 -12.21 -48.13
N TYR A 5 37.53 -11.01 -47.61
CA TYR A 5 37.36 -10.76 -46.20
C TYR A 5 35.88 -10.91 -45.83
N ILE A 6 35.57 -11.88 -44.97
CA ILE A 6 34.25 -12.07 -44.38
C ILE A 6 34.18 -11.20 -43.12
N PHE A 7 33.34 -10.15 -43.15
CA PHE A 7 32.99 -9.38 -41.97
C PHE A 7 31.88 -10.12 -41.21
N ILE A 8 32.20 -10.68 -40.07
CA ILE A 8 31.20 -11.19 -39.12
C ILE A 8 30.71 -10.00 -38.30
N ALA A 9 29.48 -9.53 -38.58
CA ALA A 9 28.78 -8.55 -37.77
C ALA A 9 28.27 -9.23 -36.49
N CYS A 10 28.89 -8.94 -35.35
CA CYS A 10 28.42 -9.35 -34.06
C CYS A 10 27.21 -8.48 -33.69
N LEU A 11 25.99 -9.01 -33.86
CA LEU A 11 24.77 -8.42 -33.35
C LEU A 11 24.76 -8.60 -31.80
N ILE A 12 25.19 -7.56 -31.11
CA ILE A 12 25.00 -7.48 -29.64
C ILE A 12 23.54 -7.14 -29.42
N SER A 13 22.76 -8.16 -29.09
CA SER A 13 21.38 -8.00 -28.61
C SER A 13 21.45 -7.28 -27.25
N TRP A 14 21.04 -6.04 -27.21
CA TRP A 14 20.76 -5.33 -25.98
C TRP A 14 19.46 -5.91 -25.39
N MET A 15 19.59 -6.92 -24.56
CA MET A 15 18.51 -7.37 -23.70
C MET A 15 18.25 -6.27 -22.68
N THR A 16 17.10 -5.62 -22.80
CA THR A 16 16.63 -4.60 -21.87
C THR A 16 16.36 -5.26 -20.50
N ILE A 17 17.21 -4.93 -19.52
CA ILE A 17 17.02 -5.25 -18.11
C ILE A 17 16.02 -4.23 -17.56
N SER A 18 14.74 -4.35 -17.92
CA SER A 18 13.66 -3.49 -17.41
C SER A 18 12.65 -4.24 -16.53
N THR A 19 12.71 -5.57 -16.47
CA THR A 19 11.69 -6.38 -15.78
C THR A 19 11.95 -6.58 -14.29
N ASP A 20 13.16 -6.33 -13.81
CA ASP A 20 13.53 -6.67 -12.42
C ASP A 20 13.14 -5.56 -11.40
N ALA A 21 13.13 -4.31 -11.82
CA ALA A 21 12.79 -3.19 -10.93
C ALA A 21 11.29 -3.13 -10.62
N SER A 22 10.41 -3.29 -11.61
CA SER A 22 8.96 -3.25 -11.41
C SER A 22 8.44 -4.48 -10.64
N GLU A 23 9.12 -5.61 -10.72
CA GLU A 23 8.78 -6.79 -9.93
C GLU A 23 9.09 -6.62 -8.44
N ASN A 24 10.19 -5.91 -8.12
CA ASN A 24 10.63 -5.66 -6.75
C ASN A 24 9.97 -4.45 -6.09
N TYR A 25 9.58 -3.47 -6.91
CA TYR A 25 8.93 -2.22 -6.49
C TYR A 25 7.65 -1.97 -7.30
N PRO A 26 6.63 -2.83 -7.16
CA PRO A 26 5.39 -2.67 -7.90
C PRO A 26 4.69 -1.36 -7.55
N GLN A 27 4.15 -0.69 -8.57
CA GLN A 27 3.42 0.56 -8.43
C GLN A 27 1.93 0.33 -8.59
N ILE A 28 1.16 0.88 -7.67
CA ILE A 28 -0.30 0.71 -7.59
C ILE A 28 -0.96 2.08 -7.65
N GLU A 29 -1.90 2.22 -8.56
CA GLU A 29 -2.82 3.36 -8.62
C GLU A 29 -4.08 3.05 -7.81
N ILE A 30 -4.43 3.94 -6.88
CA ILE A 30 -5.63 3.87 -6.04
C ILE A 30 -6.49 5.09 -6.40
N VAL A 31 -7.58 4.87 -7.16
CA VAL A 31 -8.53 5.92 -7.53
C VAL A 31 -9.61 6.01 -6.47
N THR A 32 -9.81 7.19 -5.90
CA THR A 32 -10.82 7.44 -4.87
C THR A 32 -11.80 8.53 -5.29
N THR A 33 -12.87 8.72 -4.54
CA THR A 33 -13.79 9.86 -4.71
C THR A 33 -13.14 11.22 -4.43
N SER A 34 -11.96 11.24 -3.78
CA SER A 34 -11.19 12.46 -3.48
C SER A 34 -10.03 12.69 -4.46
N GLY A 35 -9.77 11.75 -5.38
CA GLY A 35 -8.66 11.82 -6.33
C GLY A 35 -7.84 10.54 -6.36
N THR A 36 -6.72 10.56 -7.09
CA THR A 36 -5.85 9.42 -7.31
C THR A 36 -4.60 9.51 -6.45
N ILE A 37 -4.23 8.38 -5.84
CA ILE A 37 -3.00 8.18 -5.07
C ILE A 37 -2.18 7.10 -5.78
N VAL A 38 -0.88 7.32 -5.97
CA VAL A 38 0.03 6.30 -6.48
C VAL A 38 0.98 5.90 -5.36
N VAL A 39 1.12 4.59 -5.16
CA VAL A 39 2.00 4.02 -4.15
C VAL A 39 3.02 3.08 -4.80
N GLU A 40 4.23 3.06 -4.28
CA GLU A 40 5.26 2.10 -4.62
C GLU A 40 5.47 1.16 -3.44
N LEU A 41 5.49 -0.15 -3.71
CA LEU A 41 5.61 -1.19 -2.69
C LEU A 41 7.04 -1.73 -2.64
N ASP A 42 7.53 -2.08 -1.45
CA ASP A 42 8.87 -2.66 -1.27
C ASP A 42 8.79 -4.18 -1.01
N ARG A 43 8.72 -4.96 -2.10
CA ARG A 43 8.68 -6.42 -2.04
C ARG A 43 9.96 -7.03 -1.46
N ASN A 44 11.10 -6.34 -1.58
CA ASN A 44 12.36 -6.83 -1.04
C ASN A 44 12.37 -6.87 0.49
N ARG A 45 11.74 -5.89 1.12
CA ARG A 45 11.70 -5.76 2.59
C ARG A 45 10.45 -6.31 3.22
N ALA A 46 9.31 -6.31 2.50
CA ALA A 46 8.03 -6.78 2.99
C ALA A 46 7.36 -7.78 2.02
N PRO A 47 8.04 -8.90 1.63
CA PRO A 47 7.56 -9.78 0.57
C PRO A 47 6.18 -10.38 0.86
N LYS A 48 5.88 -10.80 2.09
CA LYS A 48 4.59 -11.39 2.44
C LYS A 48 3.47 -10.35 2.52
N THR A 49 3.77 -9.17 3.03
CA THR A 49 2.82 -8.07 3.11
C THR A 49 2.48 -7.55 1.71
N VAL A 50 3.48 -7.38 0.84
CA VAL A 50 3.28 -6.95 -0.56
C VAL A 50 2.51 -8.01 -1.35
N GLU A 51 2.85 -9.29 -1.24
CA GLU A 51 2.13 -10.40 -1.88
C GLU A 51 0.65 -10.40 -1.47
N ASN A 52 0.36 -10.29 -0.17
CA ASN A 52 -0.99 -10.20 0.37
C ASN A 52 -1.77 -9.00 -0.18
N PHE A 53 -1.15 -7.81 -0.17
CA PHE A 53 -1.77 -6.59 -0.69
C PHE A 53 -2.09 -6.72 -2.19
N LEU A 54 -1.17 -7.25 -2.99
CA LEU A 54 -1.38 -7.46 -4.43
C LEU A 54 -2.50 -8.47 -4.71
N ASN A 55 -2.65 -9.52 -3.90
CA ASN A 55 -3.78 -10.46 -4.03
C ASN A 55 -5.13 -9.75 -3.86
N TYR A 56 -5.25 -8.80 -2.92
CA TYR A 56 -6.46 -7.98 -2.77
C TYR A 56 -6.66 -7.00 -3.94
N VAL A 57 -5.58 -6.42 -4.47
CA VAL A 57 -5.62 -5.57 -5.66
C VAL A 57 -6.13 -6.36 -6.86
N GLU A 58 -5.53 -7.52 -7.16
CA GLU A 58 -5.86 -8.37 -8.30
C GLU A 58 -7.28 -8.96 -8.22
N SER A 59 -7.75 -9.29 -7.02
CA SER A 59 -9.12 -9.78 -6.81
C SER A 59 -10.18 -8.68 -6.81
N GLY A 60 -9.78 -7.39 -6.82
CA GLY A 60 -10.70 -6.26 -6.81
C GLY A 60 -11.43 -6.03 -5.49
N VAL A 61 -11.04 -6.70 -4.42
CA VAL A 61 -11.73 -6.63 -3.11
C VAL A 61 -11.68 -5.23 -2.49
N TYR A 62 -10.66 -4.43 -2.79
CA TYR A 62 -10.60 -3.05 -2.31
C TYR A 62 -11.61 -2.10 -2.96
N ILE A 63 -12.18 -2.45 -4.13
CA ILE A 63 -13.15 -1.61 -4.82
C ILE A 63 -14.46 -1.55 -4.02
N GLY A 64 -14.95 -0.33 -3.75
CA GLY A 64 -16.10 -0.08 -2.90
C GLY A 64 -15.80 0.04 -1.41
N THR A 65 -14.57 -0.24 -0.96
CA THR A 65 -14.17 0.02 0.43
C THR A 65 -13.99 1.52 0.68
N ILE A 66 -14.10 1.91 1.94
CA ILE A 66 -13.99 3.31 2.35
C ILE A 66 -12.78 3.55 3.24
N PHE A 67 -12.34 4.80 3.31
CA PHE A 67 -11.50 5.27 4.41
C PHE A 67 -12.37 5.36 5.67
N HIS A 68 -12.46 4.28 6.42
CA HIS A 68 -13.35 4.16 7.58
C HIS A 68 -12.80 4.82 8.85
N ARG A 69 -11.53 5.22 8.85
CA ARG A 69 -10.88 5.91 9.97
C ARG A 69 -9.89 6.94 9.47
N VAL A 70 -10.10 8.19 9.85
CA VAL A 70 -9.25 9.33 9.50
C VAL A 70 -8.92 10.11 10.76
N ILE A 71 -7.64 10.11 11.16
CA ILE A 71 -7.15 10.86 12.32
C ILE A 71 -6.12 11.87 11.82
N PRO A 72 -6.47 13.17 11.74
CA PRO A 72 -5.56 14.21 11.32
C PRO A 72 -4.23 14.19 12.09
N GLY A 73 -3.10 14.30 11.38
CA GLY A 73 -1.77 14.26 11.96
C GLY A 73 -1.30 12.87 12.45
N PHE A 74 -2.11 11.82 12.22
CA PHE A 74 -1.74 10.45 12.54
C PHE A 74 -1.83 9.54 11.30
N VAL A 75 -3.01 9.01 10.95
CA VAL A 75 -3.19 8.10 9.81
C VAL A 75 -4.53 8.29 9.11
N ILE A 76 -4.62 7.85 7.86
CA ILE A 76 -5.86 7.49 7.17
C ILE A 76 -5.85 5.99 6.91
N GLN A 77 -6.92 5.28 7.29
CA GLN A 77 -7.01 3.81 7.27
C GLN A 77 -8.19 3.35 6.43
N THR A 78 -7.96 2.30 5.62
CA THR A 78 -8.93 1.76 4.65
C THR A 78 -8.76 0.24 4.48
N GLY A 79 -9.49 -0.35 3.52
CA GLY A 79 -9.32 -1.73 3.08
C GLY A 79 -10.01 -2.77 3.96
N GLY A 80 -10.95 -2.39 4.81
CA GLY A 80 -11.64 -3.33 5.71
C GLY A 80 -13.15 -3.28 5.68
N TYR A 81 -13.75 -2.17 5.22
CA TYR A 81 -15.19 -1.93 5.34
C TYR A 81 -15.76 -1.25 4.10
N ASP A 82 -17.01 -1.58 3.76
CA ASP A 82 -17.76 -0.92 2.71
C ASP A 82 -18.43 0.38 3.20
N VAL A 83 -19.23 1.01 2.34
CA VAL A 83 -19.96 2.27 2.65
C VAL A 83 -20.99 2.12 3.78
N ASN A 84 -21.42 0.90 4.08
CA ASN A 84 -22.34 0.60 5.18
C ASN A 84 -21.60 0.31 6.48
N LEU A 85 -20.24 0.32 6.47
CA LEU A 85 -19.39 -0.16 7.54
C LEU A 85 -19.54 -1.66 7.81
N ASP A 86 -19.96 -2.42 6.81
CA ASP A 86 -19.91 -3.87 6.85
C ASP A 86 -18.51 -4.35 6.48
N GLU A 87 -18.02 -5.35 7.21
CA GLU A 87 -16.67 -5.89 6.99
C GLU A 87 -16.62 -6.67 5.67
N ILE A 88 -15.55 -6.45 4.90
CA ILE A 88 -15.32 -7.20 3.65
C ILE A 88 -14.76 -8.60 3.94
N ASP A 89 -14.92 -9.52 3.00
CA ASP A 89 -14.28 -10.84 3.07
C ASP A 89 -12.75 -10.70 3.02
N THR A 90 -12.05 -11.41 3.91
CA THR A 90 -10.60 -11.36 4.02
C THR A 90 -9.94 -12.70 3.75
N LEU A 91 -8.74 -12.65 3.19
CA LEU A 91 -7.81 -13.79 3.13
C LEU A 91 -7.28 -14.11 4.53
N PRO A 92 -6.64 -15.26 4.74
CA PRO A 92 -5.99 -15.59 6.00
C PRO A 92 -4.98 -14.52 6.45
N GLU A 93 -4.85 -14.36 7.74
CA GLU A 93 -3.89 -13.47 8.38
C GLU A 93 -2.45 -13.79 7.97
N ILE A 94 -1.60 -12.76 7.91
CA ILE A 94 -0.21 -12.88 7.50
C ILE A 94 0.78 -12.64 8.65
N ILE A 95 1.99 -13.17 8.49
CA ILE A 95 3.08 -12.93 9.43
C ILE A 95 3.46 -11.45 9.43
N ASN A 96 3.74 -10.91 10.61
CA ASN A 96 4.17 -9.52 10.79
C ASN A 96 5.62 -9.32 10.35
N GLU A 97 5.83 -8.44 9.38
CA GLU A 97 7.16 -8.08 8.85
C GLU A 97 7.68 -6.73 9.38
N SER A 98 7.18 -6.22 10.51
CA SER A 98 7.59 -4.91 11.04
C SER A 98 9.09 -4.77 11.36
N GLY A 99 9.82 -5.88 11.46
CA GLY A 99 11.27 -5.91 11.67
C GLY A 99 12.12 -5.68 10.41
N ASN A 100 11.51 -5.29 9.29
CA ASN A 100 12.13 -5.18 7.96
C ASN A 100 13.02 -3.94 7.74
N GLY A 101 13.09 -3.04 8.74
CA GLY A 101 13.90 -1.82 8.70
C GLY A 101 13.21 -0.60 8.07
N LEU A 102 12.01 -0.77 7.49
CA LEU A 102 11.17 0.35 7.06
C LEU A 102 10.56 1.05 8.27
N LYS A 103 10.26 2.34 8.13
CA LYS A 103 9.77 3.20 9.21
C LYS A 103 8.37 3.72 8.92
N ASN A 104 7.58 3.87 9.98
CA ASN A 104 6.28 4.55 9.92
C ASN A 104 6.50 6.07 9.82
N GLN A 105 7.09 6.51 8.73
CA GLN A 105 7.29 7.93 8.41
C GLN A 105 6.11 8.49 7.61
N ARG A 106 6.02 9.83 7.53
CA ARG A 106 4.97 10.48 6.75
C ARG A 106 4.95 9.93 5.32
N MET A 107 3.75 9.62 4.81
CA MET A 107 3.44 9.04 3.50
C MET A 107 3.81 7.56 3.33
N SER A 108 4.37 6.87 4.34
CA SER A 108 4.54 5.43 4.25
C SER A 108 3.21 4.68 4.46
N LEU A 109 3.11 3.51 3.82
CA LEU A 109 2.00 2.56 3.96
C LEU A 109 2.33 1.54 5.04
N GLY A 110 1.44 1.38 6.01
CA GLY A 110 1.56 0.37 7.05
C GLY A 110 0.37 -0.59 7.07
N MET A 111 0.63 -1.86 7.38
CA MET A 111 -0.41 -2.87 7.49
C MET A 111 -1.08 -2.79 8.87
N ALA A 112 -2.40 -2.60 8.88
CA ALA A 112 -3.18 -2.58 10.12
C ALA A 112 -3.32 -4.00 10.69
N ARG A 113 -3.44 -4.10 12.01
CA ARG A 113 -3.61 -5.35 12.74
C ARG A 113 -4.33 -5.13 14.07
N THR A 114 -4.81 -6.18 14.66
CA THR A 114 -5.32 -6.19 16.05
C THR A 114 -4.15 -6.16 17.06
N ASN A 115 -4.43 -6.45 18.32
CA ASN A 115 -3.38 -6.61 19.34
C ASN A 115 -2.48 -7.84 19.08
N GLU A 116 -3.00 -8.84 18.38
CA GLU A 116 -2.22 -10.01 17.98
C GLU A 116 -1.19 -9.63 16.93
N PRO A 117 0.08 -9.98 17.10
CA PRO A 117 1.16 -9.54 16.21
C PRO A 117 0.96 -9.95 14.75
N HIS A 118 0.41 -11.13 14.50
CA HIS A 118 0.29 -11.77 13.18
C HIS A 118 -1.17 -11.79 12.68
N SER A 119 -1.96 -10.75 13.00
CA SER A 119 -3.39 -10.66 12.67
C SER A 119 -3.71 -9.69 11.52
N ALA A 120 -2.71 -9.29 10.76
CA ALA A 120 -2.93 -8.43 9.60
C ALA A 120 -3.58 -9.23 8.45
N SER A 121 -4.57 -8.63 7.77
CA SER A 121 -5.24 -9.23 6.60
C SER A 121 -5.35 -8.23 5.45
N SER A 122 -6.46 -7.48 5.32
CA SER A 122 -6.72 -6.56 4.22
C SER A 122 -6.44 -5.09 4.55
N GLN A 123 -6.64 -4.68 5.80
CA GLN A 123 -6.61 -3.28 6.16
C GLN A 123 -5.21 -2.69 6.15
N PHE A 124 -5.09 -1.49 5.58
CA PHE A 124 -3.84 -0.73 5.58
C PHE A 124 -4.11 0.74 5.90
N TYR A 125 -3.05 1.46 6.21
CA TYR A 125 -3.12 2.90 6.47
C TYR A 125 -1.98 3.63 5.79
N ILE A 126 -2.17 4.93 5.57
CA ILE A 126 -1.13 5.86 5.14
C ILE A 126 -0.81 6.78 6.32
N ASN A 127 0.46 6.90 6.64
CA ASN A 127 0.94 7.76 7.71
C ASN A 127 0.87 9.24 7.30
N LEU A 128 0.23 10.07 8.12
CA LEU A 128 0.13 11.53 7.91
C LEU A 128 1.28 12.30 8.58
N ASN A 129 2.04 11.63 9.42
CA ASN A 129 3.18 12.18 10.14
C ASN A 129 4.22 11.07 10.39
N ASP A 130 5.36 11.43 10.97
CA ASP A 130 6.35 10.48 11.46
C ASP A 130 5.82 9.81 12.73
N ASN A 131 5.27 8.60 12.55
CA ASN A 131 4.63 7.82 13.61
C ASN A 131 5.56 6.70 14.12
N PHE A 132 6.79 7.04 14.50
CA PHE A 132 7.80 6.06 14.96
C PHE A 132 7.38 5.27 16.20
N SER A 133 6.33 5.68 16.91
CA SER A 133 5.71 4.88 17.96
C SER A 133 5.05 3.60 17.44
N LEU A 134 4.75 3.52 16.14
CA LEU A 134 4.23 2.32 15.47
C LEU A 134 5.34 1.36 15.03
N ASP A 135 6.60 1.78 15.07
CA ASP A 135 7.74 0.93 14.75
C ASP A 135 7.93 -0.19 15.79
N PRO A 136 8.60 -1.28 15.42
CA PRO A 136 8.91 -2.35 16.36
C PRO A 136 9.90 -1.87 17.42
N MET A 137 9.74 -2.39 18.63
CA MET A 137 10.64 -2.21 19.76
C MET A 137 11.15 -3.57 20.23
N PRO A 138 12.24 -3.66 21.01
CA PRO A 138 12.77 -4.95 21.48
C PRO A 138 11.73 -5.82 22.21
N THR A 139 10.69 -5.21 22.79
CA THR A 139 9.66 -5.89 23.60
C THR A 139 8.28 -5.90 22.93
N ARG A 140 8.14 -5.33 21.73
CA ARG A 140 6.83 -5.16 21.06
C ARG A 140 6.97 -5.19 19.55
N TRP A 141 6.13 -6.00 18.89
CA TRP A 141 5.93 -5.94 17.45
C TRP A 141 5.39 -4.58 17.02
N GLY A 142 5.93 -4.04 15.94
CA GLY A 142 5.41 -2.85 15.27
C GLY A 142 4.29 -3.18 14.28
N TYR A 143 4.04 -2.21 13.41
CA TYR A 143 3.19 -2.34 12.23
C TYR A 143 4.09 -2.41 11.00
N ALA A 144 3.86 -3.40 10.14
CA ALA A 144 4.71 -3.64 8.97
C ALA A 144 4.50 -2.54 7.93
N VAL A 145 5.52 -1.71 7.73
CA VAL A 145 5.58 -0.79 6.58
C VAL A 145 5.97 -1.61 5.35
N PHE A 146 5.30 -1.36 4.22
CA PHE A 146 5.48 -2.14 3.01
C PHE A 146 5.52 -1.33 1.71
N GLY A 147 5.47 0.01 1.79
CA GLY A 147 5.55 0.91 0.65
C GLY A 147 5.38 2.38 1.06
N ASP A 148 5.45 3.25 0.06
CA ASP A 148 5.31 4.68 0.22
C ASP A 148 4.40 5.28 -0.87
N VAL A 149 3.72 6.38 -0.56
CA VAL A 149 3.03 7.21 -1.55
C VAL A 149 4.10 7.92 -2.39
N ILE A 150 4.02 7.80 -3.72
CA ILE A 150 4.94 8.44 -4.66
C ILE A 150 4.28 9.54 -5.47
N ASP A 151 2.93 9.57 -5.55
CA ASP A 151 2.15 10.63 -6.16
C ASP A 151 0.77 10.74 -5.48
N GLY A 152 0.08 11.89 -5.65
CA GLY A 152 -1.21 12.14 -5.01
C GLY A 152 -1.11 12.59 -3.55
N PHE A 153 0.01 13.19 -3.13
CA PHE A 153 0.22 13.68 -1.75
C PHE A 153 -0.87 14.65 -1.30
N SER A 154 -1.33 15.54 -2.20
CA SER A 154 -2.42 16.47 -1.90
C SER A 154 -3.75 15.75 -1.67
N VAL A 155 -4.00 14.64 -2.37
CA VAL A 155 -5.21 13.81 -2.17
C VAL A 155 -5.19 13.18 -0.78
N VAL A 156 -4.04 12.69 -0.32
CA VAL A 156 -3.86 12.15 1.04
C VAL A 156 -4.15 13.25 2.09
N ASP A 157 -3.62 14.46 1.88
CA ASP A 157 -3.84 15.60 2.79
C ASP A 157 -5.30 16.08 2.75
N ASP A 158 -5.97 16.06 1.59
CA ASP A 158 -7.39 16.37 1.44
C ASP A 158 -8.28 15.33 2.17
N ILE A 159 -7.97 14.04 2.04
CA ILE A 159 -8.64 12.98 2.83
C ILE A 159 -8.46 13.24 4.32
N ALA A 160 -7.25 13.56 4.76
CA ALA A 160 -6.93 13.82 6.17
C ALA A 160 -7.66 15.04 6.76
N SER A 161 -8.07 15.99 5.92
CA SER A 161 -8.76 17.22 6.34
C SER A 161 -10.28 17.06 6.54
N ASN A 162 -10.84 15.90 6.15
CA ASN A 162 -12.28 15.68 6.26
C ASN A 162 -12.73 15.67 7.72
N ALA A 163 -13.88 16.31 7.97
CA ALA A 163 -14.54 16.21 9.27
C ALA A 163 -15.01 14.78 9.52
N THR A 164 -14.85 14.32 10.74
CA THR A 164 -15.16 12.95 11.16
C THR A 164 -16.24 12.89 12.23
N GLN A 165 -16.84 11.73 12.44
CA GLN A 165 -17.85 11.45 13.43
C GLN A 165 -17.67 10.05 14.02
N SER A 166 -18.34 9.79 15.14
CA SER A 166 -18.55 8.43 15.63
C SER A 166 -19.87 7.89 15.12
N THR A 167 -19.87 6.71 14.50
CA THR A 167 -21.08 6.07 13.96
C THR A 167 -20.96 4.56 14.01
N LYS A 168 -22.05 3.85 14.26
CA LYS A 168 -22.12 2.37 14.32
C LYS A 168 -21.02 1.70 15.16
N GLY A 169 -20.51 2.37 16.20
CA GLY A 169 -19.42 1.86 17.04
C GLY A 169 -18.01 2.19 16.56
N PHE A 170 -17.88 2.77 15.37
CA PHE A 170 -16.61 3.27 14.83
C PHE A 170 -16.37 4.71 15.28
N GLN A 171 -15.09 5.06 15.43
CA GLN A 171 -14.63 6.42 15.70
C GLN A 171 -13.87 6.96 14.48
N ASP A 172 -13.82 8.28 14.38
CA ASP A 172 -13.04 8.99 13.35
C ASP A 172 -13.45 8.63 11.90
N VAL A 173 -14.73 8.31 11.67
CA VAL A 173 -15.28 8.01 10.34
C VAL A 173 -15.57 9.33 9.61
N PRO A 174 -15.08 9.55 8.38
CA PRO A 174 -15.42 10.73 7.59
C PRO A 174 -16.94 10.94 7.47
N LEU A 175 -17.40 12.19 7.60
CA LEU A 175 -18.82 12.55 7.45
C LEU A 175 -19.37 12.18 6.07
N ALA A 176 -18.58 12.42 5.02
CA ALA A 176 -18.86 11.96 3.66
C ALA A 176 -17.95 10.75 3.35
N PRO A 177 -18.52 9.62 2.92
CA PRO A 177 -17.68 8.44 2.61
C PRO A 177 -16.67 8.75 1.50
N ILE A 178 -15.41 8.41 1.76
CA ILE A 178 -14.34 8.47 0.78
C ILE A 178 -14.13 7.03 0.29
N ILE A 179 -14.51 6.78 -0.96
CA ILE A 179 -14.64 5.43 -1.52
C ILE A 179 -13.49 5.16 -2.47
N ILE A 180 -12.91 3.96 -2.41
CA ILE A 180 -12.00 3.44 -3.41
C ILE A 180 -12.82 2.98 -4.62
N LEU A 181 -12.60 3.61 -5.77
CA LEU A 181 -13.34 3.36 -7.02
C LEU A 181 -12.63 2.36 -7.93
N GLU A 182 -11.29 2.37 -7.93
CA GLU A 182 -10.44 1.49 -8.70
C GLU A 182 -9.12 1.31 -7.97
N VAL A 183 -8.54 0.12 -8.04
CA VAL A 183 -7.16 -0.16 -7.62
C VAL A 183 -6.55 -1.05 -8.68
N LYS A 184 -5.40 -0.66 -9.21
CA LYS A 184 -4.70 -1.44 -10.25
C LYS A 184 -3.20 -1.26 -10.19
N ARG A 185 -2.48 -2.27 -10.64
CA ARG A 185 -1.05 -2.20 -10.91
C ARG A 185 -0.81 -1.42 -12.20
N ILE A 186 0.22 -0.55 -12.23
CA ILE A 186 0.50 0.38 -13.35
C ILE A 186 1.91 0.23 -13.95
N ASP A 187 2.72 -0.72 -13.48
CA ASP A 187 4.09 -1.02 -13.91
C ASP A 187 4.21 -2.37 -14.64
#